data_48b9a94a69e08e32dc49c786b87e3b2d
#
_entry.id   48b9a94a69e08e32dc49c786b87e3b2d
#
_cell.length_a   1.000
_cell.length_b   1.000
_cell.length_c   1.000
_cell.angle_alpha   90.00
_cell.angle_beta   90.00
_cell.angle_gamma   90.00
#
_symmetry.space_group_name_H-M   'P 1'
#
loop_
_entity.id
_entity.type
_entity.pdbx_description
1 polymer ?
#
loop_
_entity_poly.entity_id
_entity_poly.type
_entity_poly.pdbx_seq_one_letter_code
_entity_poly.pdbx_strand_id
1 'polypeptide(L)'
;MNDVRLKKVEELIKIKKINEAQLELSKLGEEFNKNSDYLYLRGKIFYISELYYIALDTLLIALQFEKKDKIYNLIAEIYDTLCNKELSKKIANTNSRLQAVSSLKDELSGIRLPSSYIS
;
A
#
# COMPACT_ATOMS: atom_id res chain seq x y z
N MET A 1 -18.36 -3.84 12.87
CA MET A 1 -19.03 -2.58 13.17
C MET A 1 -18.19 -1.41 12.68
N ASN A 2 -18.83 -0.44 12.07
CA ASN A 2 -18.11 0.73 11.53
C ASN A 2 -17.99 1.81 12.59
N ASP A 3 -16.77 2.27 12.76
CA ASP A 3 -16.53 3.40 13.65
C ASP A 3 -16.78 4.70 12.89
N VAL A 4 -17.56 5.60 13.48
CA VAL A 4 -17.91 6.86 12.83
C VAL A 4 -16.66 7.70 12.52
N ARG A 5 -15.67 7.64 13.40
CA ARG A 5 -14.44 8.42 13.22
C ARG A 5 -13.65 7.91 12.02
N LEU A 6 -13.60 6.59 11.85
CA LEU A 6 -12.93 6.01 10.68
C LEU A 6 -13.70 6.31 9.41
N LYS A 7 -15.03 6.34 9.49
CA LYS A 7 -15.85 6.65 8.35
C LYS A 7 -15.60 8.09 7.87
N LYS A 8 -15.38 9.00 8.80
CA LYS A 8 -15.06 10.37 8.44
C LYS A 8 -13.74 10.45 7.67
N VAL A 9 -12.73 9.70 8.11
CA VAL A 9 -11.45 9.64 7.40
C VAL A 9 -11.66 9.10 5.99
N GLU A 10 -12.46 8.04 5.88
CA GLU A 10 -12.75 7.42 4.59
C GLU A 10 -13.40 8.41 3.63
N GLU A 11 -14.35 9.19 4.12
CA GLU A 11 -15.03 10.18 3.30
C GLU A 11 -14.07 11.28 2.83
N LEU A 12 -13.18 11.72 3.73
CA LEU A 12 -12.19 12.73 3.37
C LEU A 12 -11.25 12.23 2.28
N ILE A 13 -10.88 10.95 2.35
CA ILE A 13 -10.05 10.36 1.30
C ILE A 13 -10.78 10.34 -0.03
N LYS A 14 -12.07 10.01 -0.01
CA LYS A 14 -12.87 9.94 -1.24
C LYS A 14 -12.96 11.29 -1.94
N ILE A 15 -13.04 12.37 -1.19
CA ILE A 15 -13.11 13.71 -1.78
C ILE A 15 -11.73 14.33 -1.92
N LYS A 16 -10.69 13.53 -1.75
CA LYS A 16 -9.29 13.90 -1.99
C LYS A 16 -8.75 14.96 -1.05
N LYS A 17 -9.33 15.05 0.13
CA LYS A 17 -8.81 15.94 1.18
C LYS A 17 -7.87 15.15 2.08
N ILE A 18 -6.72 14.77 1.52
CA ILE A 18 -5.80 13.84 2.15
C ILE A 18 -5.18 14.41 3.42
N ASN A 19 -4.79 15.68 3.40
CA ASN A 19 -4.20 16.30 4.60
C ASN A 19 -5.18 16.31 5.76
N GLU A 20 -6.45 16.59 5.47
CA GLU A 20 -7.47 16.58 6.51
C GLU A 20 -7.74 15.17 7.00
N ALA A 21 -7.73 14.19 6.07
CA ALA A 21 -7.91 12.80 6.45
C ALA A 21 -6.78 12.34 7.38
N GLN A 22 -5.56 12.72 7.06
CA GLN A 22 -4.41 12.38 7.88
C GLN A 22 -4.51 13.01 9.26
N LEU A 23 -4.95 14.25 9.33
CA LEU A 23 -5.12 14.94 10.60
C LEU A 23 -6.17 14.23 11.46
N GLU A 24 -7.32 13.88 10.86
CA GLU A 24 -8.36 13.18 11.60
C GLU A 24 -7.86 11.83 12.10
N LEU A 25 -7.10 11.13 11.27
CA LEU A 25 -6.58 9.83 11.65
C LEU A 25 -5.61 9.96 12.83
N SER A 26 -4.80 11.02 12.83
CA SER A 26 -3.81 11.25 13.89
C SER A 26 -4.45 11.58 15.24
N LYS A 27 -5.71 11.97 15.25
CA LYS A 27 -6.42 12.29 16.49
C LYS A 27 -6.92 11.03 17.20
N LEU A 28 -6.90 9.89 16.52
CA LEU A 28 -7.37 8.64 17.11
C LEU A 28 -6.31 8.10 18.07
N GLY A 29 -6.78 7.52 19.17
CA GLY A 29 -5.89 7.05 20.22
C GLY A 29 -5.27 5.70 19.93
N GLU A 30 -4.47 5.24 20.89
CA GLU A 30 -3.78 3.97 20.76
C GLU A 30 -4.71 2.78 20.63
N GLU A 31 -5.96 2.95 21.02
CA GLU A 31 -6.93 1.87 20.90
C GLU A 31 -7.11 1.40 19.46
N PHE A 32 -6.68 2.20 18.48
CA PHE A 32 -6.80 1.86 17.07
C PHE A 32 -5.56 1.16 16.51
N ASN A 33 -4.50 1.04 17.30
CA ASN A 33 -3.25 0.44 16.80
C ASN A 33 -3.40 -0.99 16.29
N LYS A 34 -4.41 -1.72 16.78
CA LYS A 34 -4.66 -3.09 16.35
C LYS A 34 -5.97 -3.21 15.56
N ASN A 35 -6.47 -2.11 15.05
CA ASN A 35 -7.70 -2.09 14.27
C ASN A 35 -7.35 -2.18 12.79
N SER A 36 -7.81 -3.23 12.12
CA SER A 36 -7.46 -3.44 10.71
C SER A 36 -7.98 -2.34 9.80
N ASP A 37 -9.14 -1.78 10.10
CA ASP A 37 -9.70 -0.70 9.28
C ASP A 37 -8.89 0.58 9.42
N TYR A 38 -8.46 0.88 10.64
CA TYR A 38 -7.58 2.02 10.89
C TYR A 38 -6.27 1.86 10.11
N LEU A 39 -5.67 0.69 10.21
CA LEU A 39 -4.41 0.42 9.52
C LEU A 39 -4.58 0.44 8.00
N TYR A 40 -5.71 -0.05 7.52
CA TYR A 40 -6.02 0.02 6.10
C TYR A 40 -6.06 1.47 5.61
N LEU A 41 -6.77 2.34 6.33
CA LEU A 41 -6.87 3.74 5.94
C LEU A 41 -5.52 4.45 6.03
N ARG A 42 -4.74 4.11 7.05
CA ARG A 42 -3.40 4.67 7.19
C ARG A 42 -2.51 4.23 6.02
N GLY A 43 -2.58 2.95 5.66
CA GLY A 43 -1.86 2.45 4.50
C GLY A 43 -2.29 3.12 3.21
N LYS A 44 -3.58 3.37 3.08
CA LYS A 44 -4.12 4.02 1.89
C LYS A 44 -3.62 5.46 1.77
N ILE A 45 -3.55 6.18 2.88
CA ILE A 45 -3.01 7.54 2.88
C ILE A 45 -1.53 7.52 2.49
N PHE A 46 -0.77 6.58 3.03
CA PHE A 46 0.64 6.44 2.64
C PHE A 46 0.77 6.17 1.13
N TYR A 47 -0.08 5.30 0.60
CA TYR A 47 -0.06 4.98 -0.82
C TYR A 47 -0.35 6.21 -1.67
N ILE A 48 -1.38 6.98 -1.32
CA ILE A 48 -1.74 8.19 -2.06
C ILE A 48 -0.60 9.21 -1.98
N SER A 49 0.13 9.22 -0.87
CA SER A 49 1.27 10.11 -0.67
C SER A 49 2.55 9.58 -1.31
N GLU A 50 2.45 8.48 -2.05
CA GLU A 50 3.58 7.85 -2.75
C GLU A 50 4.63 7.26 -1.82
N LEU A 51 4.26 6.96 -0.60
CA LEU A 51 5.13 6.29 0.37
C LEU A 51 4.83 4.80 0.33
N TYR A 52 5.21 4.16 -0.77
CA TYR A 52 4.77 2.80 -1.10
C TYR A 52 5.23 1.74 -0.12
N TYR A 53 6.49 1.79 0.30
CA TYR A 53 7.01 0.75 1.19
C TYR A 53 6.42 0.84 2.58
N ILE A 54 6.24 2.05 3.08
CA ILE A 54 5.59 2.24 4.38
C ILE A 54 4.15 1.80 4.30
N ALA A 55 3.49 2.07 3.17
CA ALA A 55 2.11 1.63 2.95
C ALA A 55 2.04 0.11 3.01
N LEU A 56 2.96 -0.59 2.35
CA LEU A 56 2.98 -2.05 2.37
C LEU A 56 3.19 -2.58 3.78
N ASP A 57 4.14 -2.03 4.52
CA ASP A 57 4.38 -2.46 5.89
C ASP A 57 3.13 -2.30 6.75
N THR A 58 2.46 -1.17 6.61
CA THR A 58 1.25 -0.88 7.38
C THR A 58 0.15 -1.90 7.06
N LEU A 59 -0.01 -2.21 5.77
CA LEU A 59 -1.04 -3.16 5.34
C LEU A 59 -0.72 -4.59 5.76
N LEU A 60 0.55 -4.96 5.76
CA LEU A 60 0.95 -6.28 6.24
C LEU A 60 0.66 -6.43 7.72
N ILE A 61 0.84 -5.36 8.50
CA ILE A 61 0.47 -5.37 9.90
C ILE A 61 -1.04 -5.52 10.04
N ALA A 62 -1.81 -4.83 9.19
CA ALA A 62 -3.26 -4.94 9.22
C ALA A 62 -3.73 -6.37 9.02
N LEU A 63 -3.07 -7.11 8.14
CA LEU A 63 -3.41 -8.50 7.87
C LEU A 63 -3.19 -9.41 9.08
N GLN A 64 -2.33 -9.02 10.00
CA GLN A 64 -2.12 -9.81 11.21
C GLN A 64 -3.32 -9.77 12.14
N PHE A 65 -4.16 -8.76 12.00
CA PHE A 65 -5.35 -8.62 12.84
C PHE A 65 -6.61 -9.11 12.12
N GLU A 66 -6.75 -8.79 10.84
CA GLU A 66 -7.87 -9.29 10.04
C GLU A 66 -7.45 -9.40 8.59
N LYS A 67 -7.81 -10.51 7.96
CA LYS A 67 -7.49 -10.76 6.55
C LYS A 67 -8.68 -10.36 5.68
N LYS A 68 -8.77 -9.08 5.39
CA LYS A 68 -9.85 -8.54 4.58
C LYS A 68 -9.46 -8.36 3.13
N ASP A 69 -10.40 -8.62 2.24
CA ASP A 69 -10.16 -8.51 0.80
C ASP A 69 -9.67 -7.13 0.40
N LYS A 70 -10.20 -6.08 1.01
CA LYS A 70 -9.79 -4.73 0.65
C LYS A 70 -8.31 -4.48 0.94
N ILE A 71 -7.77 -5.13 1.98
CA ILE A 71 -6.36 -4.99 2.33
C ILE A 71 -5.51 -5.68 1.27
N TYR A 72 -5.87 -6.90 0.89
CA TYR A 72 -5.16 -7.61 -0.17
C TYR A 72 -5.22 -6.85 -1.49
N ASN A 73 -6.39 -6.29 -1.82
CA ASN A 73 -6.56 -5.55 -3.06
C ASN A 73 -5.65 -4.32 -3.10
N LEU A 74 -5.53 -3.62 -1.98
CA LEU A 74 -4.67 -2.45 -1.93
C LEU A 74 -3.19 -2.84 -2.02
N ILE A 75 -2.81 -3.94 -1.38
CA ILE A 75 -1.45 -4.45 -1.50
C ILE A 75 -1.13 -4.76 -2.96
N ALA A 76 -2.06 -5.44 -3.65
CA ALA A 76 -1.88 -5.77 -5.06
C ALA A 76 -1.75 -4.50 -5.90
N GLU A 77 -2.54 -3.50 -5.61
CA GLU A 77 -2.49 -2.23 -6.33
C GLU A 77 -1.14 -1.54 -6.13
N ILE A 78 -0.61 -1.59 -4.92
CA ILE A 78 0.69 -0.98 -4.64
C ILE A 78 1.81 -1.71 -5.38
N TYR A 79 1.78 -3.04 -5.39
CA TYR A 79 2.77 -3.80 -6.15
C TYR A 79 2.70 -3.48 -7.63
N ASP A 80 1.49 -3.35 -8.16
CA ASP A 80 1.31 -3.01 -9.56
C ASP A 80 1.92 -1.64 -9.87
N THR A 81 1.70 -0.67 -8.99
CA THR A 81 2.25 0.67 -9.15
C THR A 81 3.78 0.65 -9.09
N LEU A 82 4.35 -0.12 -8.15
CA LEU A 82 5.80 -0.25 -8.03
C LEU A 82 6.40 -0.91 -9.26
N CYS A 83 5.73 -1.93 -9.79
CA CYS A 83 6.17 -2.61 -10.99
C CYS A 83 6.25 -1.64 -12.16
N ASN A 84 5.21 -0.84 -12.35
CA ASN A 84 5.17 0.12 -13.46
C ASN A 84 6.24 1.18 -13.31
N LYS A 85 6.50 1.68 -12.11
CA LYS A 85 7.53 2.68 -11.87
C LYS A 85 8.93 2.13 -12.14
N GLU A 86 9.21 0.93 -11.65
CA GLU A 86 10.52 0.32 -11.87
C GLU A 86 10.73 -0.03 -13.32
N LEU A 87 9.68 -0.50 -13.98
CA LEU A 87 9.75 -0.80 -15.39
C LEU A 87 10.05 0.47 -16.20
N SER A 88 9.40 1.57 -15.88
CA SER A 88 9.65 2.84 -16.56
C SER A 88 11.08 3.29 -16.39
N LYS A 89 11.65 3.14 -15.20
CA LYS A 89 13.05 3.48 -14.95
C LYS A 89 13.98 2.62 -15.79
N LYS A 90 13.73 1.32 -15.82
CA LYS A 90 14.58 0.42 -16.60
C LYS A 90 14.50 0.70 -18.08
N ILE A 91 13.32 0.99 -18.60
CA ILE A 91 13.15 1.34 -20.00
C ILE A 91 13.89 2.63 -20.34
N ALA A 92 13.84 3.61 -19.42
CA ALA A 92 14.53 4.87 -19.63
C ALA A 92 16.04 4.72 -19.62
N ASN A 93 16.55 3.71 -18.89
CA ASN A 93 17.99 3.52 -18.71
C ASN A 93 18.61 2.45 -19.61
N THR A 94 17.82 1.78 -20.42
CA THR A 94 18.32 0.71 -21.28
C THR A 94 17.85 0.91 -22.72
N ASN A 95 18.59 0.33 -23.66
CA ASN A 95 18.22 0.38 -25.07
C ASN A 95 17.36 -0.81 -25.48
N SER A 96 17.08 -1.71 -24.55
CA SER A 96 16.31 -2.91 -24.86
C SER A 96 15.10 -3.03 -23.92
N ARG A 97 13.93 -2.73 -24.47
CA ARG A 97 12.70 -2.82 -23.72
C ARG A 97 12.37 -4.24 -23.29
N LEU A 98 12.59 -5.18 -24.19
CA LEU A 98 12.28 -6.58 -23.89
C LEU A 98 13.12 -7.08 -22.74
N GLN A 99 14.40 -6.76 -22.77
CA GLN A 99 15.31 -7.19 -21.72
C GLN A 99 14.92 -6.58 -20.38
N ALA A 100 14.54 -5.29 -20.39
CA ALA A 100 14.13 -4.61 -19.17
C ALA A 100 12.89 -5.24 -18.57
N VAL A 101 11.89 -5.56 -19.40
CA VAL A 101 10.66 -6.17 -18.93
C VAL A 101 10.92 -7.55 -18.33
N SER A 102 11.70 -8.36 -19.04
CA SER A 102 12.00 -9.72 -18.58
C SER A 102 12.75 -9.69 -17.25
N SER A 103 13.76 -8.86 -17.16
CA SER A 103 14.59 -8.73 -15.97
C SER A 103 13.76 -8.28 -14.77
N LEU A 104 12.90 -7.30 -14.96
CA LEU A 104 12.08 -6.78 -13.87
C LEU A 104 11.07 -7.82 -13.39
N LYS A 105 10.46 -8.56 -14.31
CA LYS A 105 9.53 -9.61 -13.93
C LYS A 105 10.18 -10.66 -13.08
N ASP A 106 11.40 -11.05 -13.41
CA ASP A 106 12.13 -12.03 -12.62
C ASP A 106 12.41 -11.52 -11.21
N GLU A 107 12.83 -10.27 -11.10
CA GLU A 107 13.09 -9.68 -9.79
C GLU A 107 11.84 -9.63 -8.92
N LEU A 108 10.72 -9.23 -9.52
CA LEU A 108 9.48 -9.12 -8.78
C LEU A 108 8.92 -10.48 -8.38
N SER A 109 9.14 -11.49 -9.20
CA SER A 109 8.75 -12.84 -8.86
C SER A 109 9.50 -13.33 -7.63
N GLY A 110 10.78 -13.03 -7.55
CA GLY A 110 11.58 -13.38 -6.38
C GLY A 110 11.09 -12.69 -5.13
N ILE A 111 10.72 -11.43 -5.23
CA ILE A 111 10.22 -10.67 -4.08
C ILE A 111 8.91 -11.26 -3.56
N ARG A 112 8.03 -11.68 -4.47
CA ARG A 112 6.76 -12.23 -4.05
C ARG A 112 6.86 -13.54 -3.33
N LEU A 113 7.96 -14.17 -3.54
CA LEU A 113 8.15 -15.44 -2.91
C LEU A 113 8.70 -15.34 -1.52
N PRO A 114 8.82 -14.39 -0.99
CA PRO A 114 9.40 -14.16 0.23
C PRO A 114 9.06 -15.09 1.28
N SER A 115 8.86 -15.49 0.57
CA SER A 115 8.82 -15.85 1.21
C SER A 115 10.11 -15.95 1.28
N SER A 116 10.48 -15.76 0.78
CA SER A 116 11.36 -15.57 0.80
C SER A 116 12.06 -14.62 0.86
N TYR A 117 12.00 -14.19 0.86
CA TYR A 117 12.26 -13.41 0.97
C TYR A 117 12.25 -13.50 1.46
N ILE A 118 12.00 -14.22 1.06
CA ILE A 118 11.67 -14.61 1.09
C ILE A 118 11.77 -15.32 0.79
N SER A 119 12.04 -15.96 0.58
CA SER A 119 12.16 -16.58 0.27
C SER A 119 12.44 -16.82 0.09
#